data_96da3df67289bbde0bd2cc8862e21f6e
#
_entry.id   96da3df67289bbde0bd2cc8862e21f6e
#
_cell.length_a   1.000
_cell.length_b   1.000
_cell.length_c   1.000
_cell.angle_alpha   90.00
_cell.angle_beta   90.00
_cell.angle_gamma   90.00
#
_symmetry.space_group_name_H-M   'P 1'
#
loop_
_entity.id
_entity.type
_entity.pdbx_description
1 polymer ?
#
loop_
_entity_poly.entity_id
_entity_poly.type
_entity_poly.pdbx_seq_one_letter_code
_entity_poly.pdbx_strand_id
1 'polypeptide(L)'
;MRYASASSGRTKEYVIEAQRIVYADGGIYVVGWVPEYGGMRTFAAERIHTFGLLDGMFEPRALPLAPFADSLGVHTGKPEAVVVEFDADAAVYVREREWHPSQEIEVRGDGGLVLRMNVCNDYALRAWVLGFGPSARVIEPQSLAQSVIAAVVETRRRYARGARMEMLAIKAS
;
A
#
# COMPACT_ATOMS: atom_id res chain seq x y z
N MET A 1 -11.01 -9.31 19.33
CA MET A 1 -10.43 -10.29 18.39
C MET A 1 -8.92 -10.30 18.52
N ARG A 2 -8.28 -11.46 18.24
CA ARG A 2 -6.83 -11.60 18.17
C ARG A 2 -6.37 -11.59 16.71
N TYR A 3 -5.47 -10.69 16.34
CA TYR A 3 -5.11 -10.38 14.95
C TYR A 3 -3.59 -10.33 14.75
N ALA A 4 -3.09 -10.98 13.68
CA ALA A 4 -1.70 -10.93 13.27
C ALA A 4 -1.47 -9.75 12.28
N SER A 5 -0.81 -8.70 12.76
CA SER A 5 -0.52 -7.53 11.94
C SER A 5 0.64 -7.78 10.98
N ALA A 6 0.39 -7.61 9.67
CA ALA A 6 1.45 -7.73 8.67
C ALA A 6 2.50 -6.61 8.76
N SER A 7 2.09 -5.40 9.13
CA SER A 7 2.98 -4.24 9.19
C SER A 7 3.96 -4.30 10.38
N SER A 8 3.54 -4.86 11.51
CA SER A 8 4.37 -4.97 12.71
C SER A 8 4.94 -6.38 12.96
N GLY A 9 4.44 -7.40 12.25
CA GLY A 9 4.75 -8.82 12.49
C GLY A 9 4.27 -9.35 13.85
N ARG A 10 3.45 -8.59 14.56
CA ARG A 10 2.99 -8.92 15.92
C ARG A 10 1.53 -9.31 15.93
N THR A 11 1.19 -10.26 16.80
CA THR A 11 -0.20 -10.57 17.14
C THR A 11 -0.64 -9.71 18.32
N LYS A 12 -1.77 -9.01 18.16
CA LYS A 12 -2.36 -8.14 19.18
C LYS A 12 -3.86 -8.42 19.31
N GLU A 13 -4.39 -8.14 20.47
CA GLU A 13 -5.84 -8.14 20.71
C GLU A 13 -6.42 -6.76 20.42
N TYR A 14 -7.61 -6.78 19.80
CA TYR A 14 -8.36 -5.56 19.44
C TYR A 14 -9.81 -5.72 19.91
N VAL A 15 -10.34 -4.66 20.49
CA VAL A 15 -11.78 -4.43 20.55
C VAL A 15 -12.13 -3.58 19.32
N ILE A 16 -13.09 -4.05 18.53
CA ILE A 16 -13.52 -3.36 17.31
C ILE A 16 -15.03 -3.23 17.27
N GLU A 17 -15.51 -2.14 16.79
CA GLU A 17 -16.88 -1.90 16.35
C GLU A 17 -16.94 -2.19 14.86
N ALA A 18 -17.23 -3.44 14.46
CA ALA A 18 -17.21 -3.86 13.07
C ALA A 18 -18.34 -3.19 12.28
N GLN A 19 -18.00 -2.43 11.25
CA GLN A 19 -18.93 -1.64 10.46
C GLN A 19 -19.31 -2.32 9.15
N ARG A 20 -18.34 -2.94 8.48
CA ARG A 20 -18.55 -3.54 7.16
C ARG A 20 -17.57 -4.68 6.88
N ILE A 21 -18.04 -5.67 6.12
CA ILE A 21 -17.19 -6.66 5.46
C ILE A 21 -17.08 -6.25 4.00
N VAL A 22 -15.86 -6.22 3.46
CA VAL A 22 -15.57 -5.81 2.09
C VAL A 22 -14.73 -6.88 1.41
N TYR A 23 -15.08 -7.24 0.18
CA TYR A 23 -14.21 -8.00 -0.70
C TYR A 23 -13.45 -7.02 -1.60
N ALA A 24 -12.14 -7.04 -1.56
CA ALA A 24 -11.28 -6.18 -2.37
C ALA A 24 -9.92 -6.84 -2.57
N ASP A 25 -9.27 -6.58 -3.69
CA ASP A 25 -7.90 -7.02 -4.00
C ASP A 25 -7.67 -8.53 -3.70
N GLY A 26 -8.65 -9.36 -4.04
CA GLY A 26 -8.59 -10.82 -3.83
C GLY A 26 -8.75 -11.30 -2.39
N GLY A 27 -9.04 -10.43 -1.41
CA GLY A 27 -9.20 -10.74 -0.01
C GLY A 27 -10.51 -10.27 0.62
N ILE A 28 -10.85 -10.81 1.77
CA ILE A 28 -11.97 -10.35 2.60
C ILE A 28 -11.41 -9.49 3.75
N TYR A 29 -12.01 -8.33 3.94
CA TYR A 29 -11.59 -7.36 4.94
C TYR A 29 -12.75 -6.96 5.85
N VAL A 30 -12.46 -6.82 7.13
CA VAL A 30 -13.35 -6.22 8.12
C VAL A 30 -12.91 -4.77 8.33
N VAL A 31 -13.78 -3.82 8.01
CA VAL A 31 -13.58 -2.40 8.32
C VAL A 31 -14.31 -2.10 9.61
N GLY A 32 -13.61 -1.59 10.59
CA GLY A 32 -14.17 -1.31 11.91
C GLY A 32 -13.48 -0.15 12.62
N TRP A 33 -14.23 0.47 13.51
CA TRP A 33 -13.71 1.47 14.43
C TRP A 33 -12.98 0.78 15.58
N VAL A 34 -11.80 1.27 15.92
CA VAL A 34 -11.02 0.80 17.06
C VAL A 34 -11.01 1.89 18.11
N PRO A 35 -11.78 1.75 19.22
CA PRO A 35 -11.87 2.78 20.26
C PRO A 35 -10.52 3.17 20.86
N GLU A 36 -9.61 2.20 21.04
CA GLU A 36 -8.25 2.43 21.55
C GLU A 36 -7.46 3.45 20.72
N TYR A 37 -7.71 3.50 19.40
CA TYR A 37 -7.01 4.41 18.47
C TYR A 37 -7.85 5.58 18.01
N GLY A 38 -9.12 5.64 18.38
CA GLY A 38 -10.04 6.66 17.94
C GLY A 38 -10.15 6.76 16.42
N GLY A 39 -10.11 5.61 15.70
CA GLY A 39 -10.08 5.63 14.25
C GLY A 39 -10.51 4.32 13.58
N MET A 40 -10.90 4.43 12.30
CA MET A 40 -11.18 3.28 11.45
C MET A 40 -9.91 2.51 11.14
N ARG A 41 -10.04 1.17 11.09
CA ARG A 41 -8.97 0.25 10.69
C ARG A 41 -9.54 -0.84 9.78
N THR A 42 -8.67 -1.35 8.94
CA THR A 42 -8.97 -2.47 8.03
C THR A 42 -8.21 -3.71 8.50
N PHE A 43 -8.91 -4.82 8.62
CA PHE A 43 -8.40 -6.09 9.08
C PHE A 43 -8.66 -7.16 8.03
N ALA A 44 -7.61 -7.78 7.51
CA ALA A 44 -7.73 -8.90 6.60
C ALA A 44 -8.26 -10.13 7.36
N ALA A 45 -9.32 -10.75 6.87
CA ALA A 45 -10.02 -11.83 7.57
C ALA A 45 -9.10 -13.03 7.83
N GLU A 46 -8.23 -13.36 6.90
CA GLU A 46 -7.27 -14.46 7.00
C GLU A 46 -6.21 -14.28 8.10
N ARG A 47 -6.09 -13.08 8.68
CA ARG A 47 -5.18 -12.77 9.79
C ARG A 47 -5.86 -12.71 11.14
N ILE A 48 -7.16 -12.97 11.19
CA ILE A 48 -7.93 -13.06 12.42
C ILE A 48 -7.78 -14.48 12.96
N HIS A 49 -7.06 -14.64 14.08
CA HIS A 49 -6.87 -15.94 14.71
C HIS A 49 -8.08 -16.39 15.50
N THR A 50 -8.64 -15.47 16.29
CA THR A 50 -9.82 -15.72 17.12
C THR A 50 -10.63 -14.43 17.27
N PHE A 51 -11.94 -14.57 17.41
CA PHE A 51 -12.81 -13.47 17.79
C PHE A 51 -13.92 -13.96 18.71
N GLY A 52 -14.50 -13.03 19.46
CA GLY A 52 -15.67 -13.24 20.30
C GLY A 52 -16.54 -12.00 20.27
N LEU A 53 -17.81 -12.16 20.54
CA LEU A 53 -18.74 -11.04 20.72
C LEU A 53 -18.66 -10.56 22.16
N LEU A 54 -18.77 -9.26 22.35
CA LEU A 54 -18.93 -8.61 23.65
C LEU A 54 -20.39 -8.19 23.80
N ASP A 55 -20.86 -8.08 25.04
CA ASP A 55 -22.25 -7.71 25.34
C ASP A 55 -22.56 -6.22 25.07
N GLY A 56 -21.54 -5.41 24.75
CA GLY A 56 -21.69 -4.01 24.43
C GLY A 56 -22.32 -3.77 23.06
N MET A 57 -23.17 -2.75 22.97
CA MET A 57 -23.71 -2.25 21.71
C MET A 57 -22.95 -0.99 21.29
N PHE A 58 -22.89 -0.72 19.98
CA PHE A 58 -22.34 0.50 19.44
C PHE A 58 -23.27 1.08 18.37
N GLU A 59 -23.22 2.39 18.18
CA GLU A 59 -23.91 3.05 17.09
C GLU A 59 -23.13 2.88 15.77
N PRO A 60 -23.80 2.41 14.69
CA PRO A 60 -23.16 2.27 13.40
C PRO A 60 -22.63 3.61 12.89
N ARG A 61 -21.40 3.62 12.41
CA ARG A 61 -20.77 4.81 11.83
C ARG A 61 -20.94 4.79 10.31
N ALA A 62 -21.22 5.95 9.74
CA ALA A 62 -21.27 6.09 8.29
C ALA A 62 -19.92 5.76 7.67
N LEU A 63 -19.93 4.88 6.69
CA LEU A 63 -18.78 4.55 5.85
C LEU A 63 -19.08 4.95 4.40
N PRO A 64 -18.08 5.44 3.66
CA PRO A 64 -18.22 5.60 2.21
C PRO A 64 -18.66 4.29 1.56
N LEU A 65 -19.39 4.36 0.45
CA LEU A 65 -19.75 3.15 -0.33
C LEU A 65 -18.51 2.39 -0.79
N ALA A 66 -17.46 3.13 -1.19
CA ALA A 66 -16.14 2.61 -1.53
C ALA A 66 -15.11 3.03 -0.46
N PRO A 67 -14.91 2.25 0.60
CA PRO A 67 -14.06 2.65 1.73
C PRO A 67 -12.57 2.74 1.38
N PHE A 68 -12.16 2.22 0.22
CA PHE A 68 -10.79 2.25 -0.28
C PHE A 68 -10.62 3.13 -1.53
N ALA A 69 -11.61 4.01 -1.82
CA ALA A 69 -11.60 4.83 -3.03
C ALA A 69 -10.38 5.73 -3.16
N ASP A 70 -9.78 6.13 -2.04
CA ASP A 70 -8.59 6.98 -2.01
C ASP A 70 -7.26 6.19 -1.98
N SER A 71 -7.28 4.87 -2.20
CA SER A 71 -6.09 4.01 -2.14
C SER A 71 -5.97 3.18 -3.42
N LEU A 72 -4.75 2.88 -3.84
CA LEU A 72 -4.49 1.86 -4.86
C LEU A 72 -4.63 0.42 -4.32
N GLY A 73 -5.01 0.26 -3.06
CA GLY A 73 -5.21 -1.02 -2.37
C GLY A 73 -6.34 -0.94 -1.33
N VAL A 74 -6.14 -1.54 -0.18
CA VAL A 74 -7.16 -1.71 0.87
C VAL A 74 -6.88 -0.88 2.13
N HIS A 75 -6.70 0.41 1.96
CA HIS A 75 -6.39 1.34 3.04
C HIS A 75 -7.46 2.42 3.21
N THR A 76 -7.71 2.83 4.46
CA THR A 76 -8.71 3.84 4.83
C THR A 76 -8.05 5.11 5.38
N GLY A 77 -6.91 5.51 4.82
CA GLY A 77 -6.18 6.71 5.21
C GLY A 77 -6.74 8.00 4.59
N LYS A 78 -6.08 9.11 4.87
CA LYS A 78 -6.34 10.36 4.16
C LYS A 78 -5.50 10.39 2.89
N PRO A 79 -6.10 10.78 1.74
CA PRO A 79 -5.34 11.01 0.52
C PRO A 79 -4.45 12.25 0.65
N GLU A 80 -3.34 12.24 -0.07
CA GLU A 80 -2.45 13.37 -0.25
C GLU A 80 -2.04 13.49 -1.72
N ALA A 81 -1.53 14.64 -2.12
CA ALA A 81 -1.05 14.86 -3.47
C ALA A 81 0.21 14.00 -3.72
N VAL A 82 0.14 13.19 -4.77
CA VAL A 82 1.24 12.32 -5.20
C VAL A 82 1.60 12.68 -6.63
N VAL A 83 2.89 12.87 -6.88
CA VAL A 83 3.44 13.19 -8.20
C VAL A 83 4.54 12.19 -8.52
N VAL A 84 4.35 11.45 -9.61
CA VAL A 84 5.32 10.47 -10.11
C VAL A 84 5.67 10.78 -11.57
N GLU A 85 6.95 10.85 -11.85
CA GLU A 85 7.50 11.00 -13.19
C GLU A 85 7.85 9.63 -13.75
N PHE A 86 7.57 9.43 -15.04
CA PHE A 86 7.89 8.22 -15.79
C PHE A 86 8.70 8.55 -17.02
N ASP A 87 9.66 7.69 -17.38
CA ASP A 87 10.37 7.76 -18.65
C ASP A 87 9.47 7.34 -19.83
N ALA A 88 9.99 7.50 -21.05
CA ALA A 88 9.25 7.20 -22.27
C ALA A 88 8.81 5.75 -22.39
N ASP A 89 9.58 4.79 -21.85
CA ASP A 89 9.28 3.37 -21.94
C ASP A 89 8.07 3.01 -21.06
N ALA A 90 8.02 3.54 -19.84
CA ALA A 90 6.88 3.34 -18.94
C ALA A 90 5.67 4.21 -19.31
N ALA A 91 5.89 5.38 -19.91
CA ALA A 91 4.83 6.35 -20.21
C ALA A 91 3.72 5.77 -21.09
N VAL A 92 4.06 4.92 -22.06
CA VAL A 92 3.08 4.26 -22.93
C VAL A 92 2.09 3.43 -22.11
N TYR A 93 2.61 2.61 -21.21
CA TYR A 93 1.80 1.74 -20.36
C TYR A 93 0.98 2.51 -19.33
N VAL A 94 1.56 3.57 -18.74
CA VAL A 94 0.91 4.36 -17.70
C VAL A 94 -0.28 5.13 -18.25
N ARG A 95 -0.17 5.76 -19.42
CA ARG A 95 -1.25 6.56 -20.03
C ARG A 95 -2.44 5.75 -20.56
N GLU A 96 -2.26 4.45 -20.82
CA GLU A 96 -3.32 3.57 -21.33
C GLU A 96 -4.29 3.10 -20.25
N ARG A 97 -4.04 3.45 -18.98
CA ARG A 97 -4.81 2.94 -17.85
C ARG A 97 -5.29 4.06 -16.94
N GLU A 98 -6.45 3.85 -16.38
CA GLU A 98 -6.93 4.61 -15.24
C GLU A 98 -6.48 3.91 -13.96
N TRP A 99 -5.52 4.51 -13.27
CA TRP A 99 -4.98 4.01 -12.00
C TRP A 99 -5.80 4.49 -10.82
N HIS A 100 -6.34 5.70 -10.92
CA HIS A 100 -7.19 6.31 -9.91
C HIS A 100 -8.06 7.40 -10.54
N PRO A 101 -9.34 7.59 -10.13
CA PRO A 101 -10.23 8.62 -10.70
C PRO A 101 -9.71 10.06 -10.61
N SER A 102 -8.82 10.35 -9.64
CA SER A 102 -8.20 11.68 -9.50
C SER A 102 -6.95 11.87 -10.34
N GLN A 103 -6.61 10.94 -11.23
CA GLN A 103 -5.36 11.06 -11.98
C GLN A 103 -5.40 12.17 -13.02
N GLU A 104 -4.27 12.86 -13.12
CA GLU A 104 -3.98 13.82 -14.17
C GLU A 104 -2.64 13.47 -14.81
N ILE A 105 -2.59 13.44 -16.13
CA ILE A 105 -1.39 13.06 -16.89
C ILE A 105 -0.91 14.27 -17.70
N GLU A 106 0.36 14.61 -17.54
CA GLU A 106 1.07 15.62 -18.31
C GLU A 106 2.19 14.96 -19.11
N VAL A 107 2.09 14.98 -20.44
CA VAL A 107 3.11 14.41 -21.34
C VAL A 107 4.29 15.37 -21.47
N ARG A 108 5.50 14.85 -21.32
CA ARG A 108 6.75 15.60 -21.45
C ARG A 108 7.30 15.58 -22.87
N GLY A 109 8.10 16.58 -23.21
CA GLY A 109 8.70 16.71 -24.53
C GLY A 109 9.71 15.60 -24.90
N ASP A 110 10.22 14.86 -23.93
CA ASP A 110 11.12 13.70 -24.10
C ASP A 110 10.39 12.37 -24.28
N GLY A 111 9.05 12.40 -24.37
CA GLY A 111 8.20 11.22 -24.48
C GLY A 111 7.80 10.60 -23.15
N GLY A 112 8.39 11.04 -22.05
CA GLY A 112 7.98 10.68 -20.69
C GLY A 112 6.68 11.37 -20.27
N LEU A 113 6.23 11.11 -19.06
CA LEU A 113 5.05 11.77 -18.48
C LEU A 113 5.20 12.04 -16.98
N VAL A 114 4.37 12.95 -16.50
CA VAL A 114 4.14 13.17 -15.07
C VAL A 114 2.70 12.78 -14.76
N LEU A 115 2.52 11.88 -13.81
CA LEU A 115 1.24 11.48 -13.27
C LEU A 115 1.03 12.14 -11.90
N ARG A 116 -0.10 12.85 -11.76
CA ARG A 116 -0.56 13.43 -10.49
C ARG A 116 -1.78 12.67 -10.01
N MET A 117 -1.84 12.34 -8.74
CA MET A 117 -3.00 11.70 -8.11
C MET A 117 -3.19 12.24 -6.70
N ASN A 118 -4.42 12.15 -6.19
CA ASN A 118 -4.73 12.42 -4.79
C ASN A 118 -5.11 11.08 -4.12
N VAL A 119 -4.14 10.41 -3.51
CA VAL A 119 -4.26 9.04 -3.00
C VAL A 119 -3.57 8.86 -1.67
N CYS A 120 -3.96 7.80 -0.94
CA CYS A 120 -3.28 7.43 0.30
C CYS A 120 -1.82 7.03 0.04
N ASN A 121 -0.90 7.61 0.82
CA ASN A 121 0.50 7.19 0.83
C ASN A 121 0.66 5.93 1.69
N ASP A 122 0.37 4.80 1.09
CA ASP A 122 0.32 3.50 1.75
C ASP A 122 1.29 2.47 1.12
N TYR A 123 1.20 1.24 1.60
CA TYR A 123 2.01 0.15 1.07
C TYR A 123 1.70 -0.14 -0.41
N ALA A 124 0.43 -0.09 -0.81
CA ALA A 124 0.02 -0.40 -2.17
C ALA A 124 0.58 0.62 -3.17
N LEU A 125 0.49 1.91 -2.86
CA LEU A 125 1.10 2.97 -3.66
C LEU A 125 2.61 2.77 -3.80
N ARG A 126 3.32 2.50 -2.68
CA ARG A 126 4.75 2.25 -2.73
C ARG A 126 5.11 1.02 -3.57
N ALA A 127 4.37 -0.08 -3.42
CA ALA A 127 4.58 -1.29 -4.20
C ALA A 127 4.32 -1.07 -5.69
N TRP A 128 3.30 -0.27 -6.03
CA TRP A 128 2.97 0.11 -7.38
C TRP A 128 4.12 0.90 -8.04
N VAL A 129 4.64 1.94 -7.36
CA VAL A 129 5.81 2.70 -7.84
C VAL A 129 7.02 1.80 -8.06
N LEU A 130 7.34 0.94 -7.09
CA LEU A 130 8.47 0.01 -7.15
C LEU A 130 8.34 -1.00 -8.30
N GLY A 131 7.12 -1.32 -8.73
CA GLY A 131 6.85 -2.21 -9.86
C GLY A 131 7.35 -1.68 -11.21
N PHE A 132 7.53 -0.36 -11.35
CA PHE A 132 8.12 0.25 -12.55
C PHE A 132 9.65 0.29 -12.51
N GLY A 133 10.26 -0.12 -11.41
CA GLY A 133 11.72 -0.15 -11.28
C GLY A 133 12.37 1.22 -11.53
N PRO A 134 13.40 1.30 -12.39
CA PRO A 134 14.10 2.56 -12.67
C PRO A 134 13.29 3.54 -13.51
N SER A 135 12.21 3.11 -14.16
CA SER A 135 11.39 3.93 -15.04
C SER A 135 10.42 4.87 -14.32
N ALA A 136 10.33 4.79 -12.99
CA ALA A 136 9.50 5.67 -12.17
C ALA A 136 10.33 6.46 -11.16
N ARG A 137 9.99 7.75 -11.00
CA ARG A 137 10.59 8.63 -10.00
C ARG A 137 9.51 9.39 -9.24
N VAL A 138 9.43 9.20 -7.93
CA VAL A 138 8.56 9.99 -7.07
C VAL A 138 9.11 11.40 -6.93
N ILE A 139 8.28 12.39 -7.26
CA ILE A 139 8.57 13.82 -7.09
C ILE A 139 7.97 14.29 -5.75
N GLU A 140 6.72 13.92 -5.49
CA GLU A 140 5.98 14.24 -4.27
C GLU A 140 5.11 13.05 -3.83
N PRO A 141 4.92 12.85 -2.52
CA PRO A 141 5.55 13.57 -1.40
C PRO A 141 6.96 13.03 -1.08
N GLN A 142 7.75 13.83 -0.38
CA GLN A 142 9.11 13.45 0.04
C GLN A 142 9.13 12.15 0.88
N SER A 143 8.12 11.91 1.70
CA SER A 143 7.98 10.70 2.52
C SER A 143 7.88 9.44 1.67
N LEU A 144 7.12 9.47 0.57
CA LEU A 144 7.03 8.37 -0.39
C LEU A 144 8.38 8.16 -1.10
N ALA A 145 9.01 9.23 -1.59
CA ALA A 145 10.32 9.16 -2.24
C ALA A 145 11.36 8.49 -1.33
N GLN A 146 11.43 8.89 -0.06
CA GLN A 146 12.35 8.30 0.91
C GLN A 146 12.04 6.82 1.17
N SER A 147 10.77 6.43 1.25
CA SER A 147 10.37 5.04 1.46
C SER A 147 10.73 4.14 0.27
N VAL A 148 10.60 4.66 -0.96
CA VAL A 148 11.02 3.97 -2.19
C VAL A 148 12.54 3.82 -2.22
N ILE A 149 13.31 4.88 -1.93
CA ILE A 149 14.77 4.82 -1.86
C ILE A 149 15.22 3.77 -0.84
N ALA A 150 14.64 3.76 0.36
CA ALA A 150 14.98 2.79 1.39
C ALA A 150 14.72 1.33 0.93
N ALA A 151 13.60 1.09 0.25
CA ALA A 151 13.28 -0.22 -0.30
C ALA A 151 14.28 -0.66 -1.38
N VAL A 152 14.64 0.23 -2.30
CA VAL A 152 15.62 -0.05 -3.37
C VAL A 152 17.01 -0.36 -2.79
N VAL A 153 17.46 0.41 -1.79
CA VAL A 153 18.74 0.16 -1.12
C VAL A 153 18.77 -1.20 -0.44
N GLU A 154 17.69 -1.57 0.26
CA GLU A 154 17.61 -2.87 0.93
C GLU A 154 17.51 -4.03 -0.09
N THR A 155 16.78 -3.84 -1.18
CA THR A 155 16.69 -4.79 -2.30
C THR A 155 18.11 -5.04 -2.86
N ARG A 156 18.85 -3.99 -3.19
CA ARG A 156 20.23 -4.10 -3.67
C ARG A 156 21.13 -4.87 -2.70
N ARG A 157 21.00 -4.60 -1.38
CA ARG A 157 21.78 -5.30 -0.35
C ARG A 157 21.50 -6.80 -0.33
N ARG A 158 20.25 -7.21 -0.49
CA ARG A 158 19.85 -8.63 -0.53
C ARG A 158 20.45 -9.34 -1.73
N TYR A 159 20.37 -8.75 -2.91
CA TYR A 159 20.99 -9.33 -4.12
C TYR A 159 22.51 -9.39 -4.03
N ALA A 160 23.18 -8.36 -3.52
CA ALA A 160 24.61 -8.36 -3.33
C ALA A 160 25.11 -9.43 -2.33
N ARG A 161 24.33 -9.72 -1.27
CA ARG A 161 24.64 -10.82 -0.33
C ARG A 161 24.46 -12.20 -1.00
N GLY A 162 23.39 -12.40 -1.78
CA GLY A 162 23.14 -13.63 -2.51
C GLY A 162 24.30 -13.96 -3.47
N ALA A 163 24.68 -13.02 -4.32
CA ALA A 163 25.77 -13.18 -5.25
C ALA A 163 27.12 -13.55 -4.56
N ARG A 164 27.39 -12.96 -3.39
CA ARG A 164 28.60 -13.29 -2.60
C ARG A 164 28.56 -14.70 -2.04
N MET A 165 27.40 -15.18 -1.59
CA MET A 165 27.23 -16.55 -1.07
C MET A 165 27.38 -17.59 -2.18
N GLU A 166 26.83 -17.35 -3.37
CA GLU A 166 26.98 -18.22 -4.54
C GLU A 166 28.44 -18.33 -4.98
N MET A 167 29.17 -17.20 -5.05
CA MET A 167 30.62 -17.21 -5.38
C MET A 167 31.44 -17.97 -4.35
N LEU A 168 31.08 -17.93 -3.06
CA LEU A 168 31.78 -18.69 -2.02
C LEU A 168 31.49 -20.19 -2.12
N ALA A 169 30.25 -20.56 -2.45
CA ALA A 169 29.86 -21.97 -2.65
C ALA A 169 30.59 -22.61 -3.85
N ILE A 170 30.71 -21.88 -4.98
CA ILE A 170 31.43 -22.33 -6.17
C ILE A 170 32.94 -22.51 -5.89
N LYS A 171 33.53 -21.68 -5.02
CA LYS A 171 34.95 -21.81 -4.66
C LYS A 171 35.24 -22.94 -3.66
N ALA A 172 34.21 -23.47 -3.00
CA ALA A 172 34.34 -24.55 -2.02
C ALA A 172 34.03 -25.95 -2.60
N SER A 173 33.57 -26.00 -3.86
CA SER A 173 33.35 -27.20 -4.68
C SER A 173 34.56 -27.49 -5.56
#